data_846f2d6edf473e528d60cf090f0b2b04
#
_entry.id   846f2d6edf473e528d60cf090f0b2b04
#
_cell.length_a   1.000
_cell.length_b   1.000
_cell.length_c   1.000
_cell.angle_alpha   90.00
_cell.angle_beta   90.00
_cell.angle_gamma   90.00
#
_symmetry.space_group_name_H-M   'P 1'
#
loop_
_entity.id
_entity.type
_entity.pdbx_description
1 polymer ?
#
loop_
_entity_poly.entity_id
_entity_poly.type
_entity_poly.pdbx_seq_one_letter_code
_entity_poly.pdbx_strand_id
1 'polypeptide(L)'
;MNEKLTQCDIILKALLLNKNKKEWKATEFQYDPYFVGYEATARMSELIEKYPNLLIAGKDGRFRTLSINWNNEKEIKEEMKRLNINEY
;
A
#
# COMPACT_ATOMS: atom_id res chain seq x y z
N MET A 1 -7.64 20.72 -9.69
CA MET A 1 -6.26 20.34 -10.05
C MET A 1 -6.06 18.87 -9.76
N ASN A 2 -5.59 18.14 -10.75
CA ASN A 2 -5.40 16.70 -10.59
C ASN A 2 -4.02 16.41 -10.01
N GLU A 3 -4.01 15.95 -8.80
CA GLU A 3 -2.77 15.46 -8.24
C GLU A 3 -2.51 14.06 -8.77
N LYS A 4 -1.36 13.91 -9.38
CA LYS A 4 -0.97 12.62 -9.89
C LYS A 4 -0.34 11.81 -8.77
N LEU A 5 -0.98 10.72 -8.41
CA LEU A 5 -0.42 9.84 -7.38
C LEU A 5 0.81 9.11 -7.90
N THR A 6 1.81 8.98 -7.04
CA THR A 6 2.96 8.14 -7.35
C THR A 6 2.55 6.67 -7.31
N GLN A 7 3.38 5.80 -7.85
CA GLN A 7 3.11 4.36 -7.78
C GLN A 7 3.03 3.88 -6.32
N CYS A 8 3.89 4.42 -5.46
CA CYS A 8 3.84 4.11 -4.03
C CYS A 8 2.51 4.53 -3.41
N ASP A 9 2.02 5.71 -3.79
CA ASP A 9 0.74 6.21 -3.27
C ASP A 9 -0.43 5.37 -3.74
N ILE A 10 -0.38 4.89 -4.98
CA ILE A 10 -1.42 4.00 -5.50
C ILE A 10 -1.51 2.72 -4.66
N ILE A 11 -0.37 2.12 -4.37
CA ILE A 11 -0.31 0.91 -3.56
C ILE A 11 -0.81 1.18 -2.14
N LEU A 12 -0.30 2.23 -1.52
CA LEU A 12 -0.68 2.56 -0.14
C LEU A 12 -2.16 2.88 -0.02
N LYS A 13 -2.69 3.63 -0.97
CA LYS A 13 -4.11 3.95 -0.98
C LYS A 13 -4.97 2.69 -1.12
N ALA A 14 -4.57 1.76 -1.98
CA ALA A 14 -5.27 0.49 -2.14
C ALA A 14 -5.32 -0.29 -0.82
N LEU A 15 -4.21 -0.37 -0.11
CA LEU A 15 -4.15 -1.05 1.17
C LEU A 15 -5.06 -0.39 2.21
N LEU A 16 -5.04 0.93 2.28
CA LEU A 16 -5.82 1.67 3.26
C LEU A 16 -7.33 1.61 2.99
N LEU A 17 -7.73 1.53 1.72
CA LEU A 17 -9.14 1.44 1.36
C LEU A 17 -9.73 0.05 1.51
N ASN A 18 -8.91 -0.98 1.66
CA ASN A 18 -9.38 -2.36 1.69
C ASN A 18 -9.01 -3.04 3.01
N LYS A 19 -9.57 -2.53 4.08
CA LYS A 19 -9.28 -2.99 5.45
C LYS A 19 -9.50 -4.48 5.65
N ASN A 20 -10.45 -5.07 4.95
CA ASN A 20 -10.77 -6.48 5.10
C ASN A 20 -9.79 -7.42 4.39
N LYS A 21 -8.96 -6.89 3.52
CA LYS A 21 -7.95 -7.68 2.84
C LYS A 21 -6.68 -7.67 3.67
N LYS A 22 -6.32 -8.84 4.18
CA LYS A 22 -5.23 -8.94 5.17
C LYS A 22 -3.85 -8.69 4.59
N GLU A 23 -3.62 -9.14 3.36
CA GLU A 23 -2.33 -8.90 2.72
C GLU A 23 -2.49 -8.84 1.22
N TRP A 24 -1.55 -8.14 0.58
CA TRP A 24 -1.54 -7.94 -0.86
C TRP A 24 -0.26 -8.47 -1.46
N LYS A 25 -0.38 -9.19 -2.58
CA LYS A 25 0.79 -9.63 -3.35
C LYS A 25 1.15 -8.58 -4.38
N ALA A 26 2.43 -8.52 -4.73
CA ALA A 26 2.90 -7.57 -5.74
C ALA A 26 2.16 -7.73 -7.07
N THR A 27 1.81 -8.97 -7.44
CA THR A 27 1.09 -9.24 -8.68
C THR A 27 -0.27 -8.56 -8.75
N GLU A 28 -0.88 -8.28 -7.61
CA GLU A 28 -2.19 -7.62 -7.58
C GLU A 28 -2.14 -6.17 -8.02
N PHE A 29 -0.96 -5.57 -8.03
CA PHE A 29 -0.77 -4.18 -8.45
C PHE A 29 -0.24 -4.07 -9.88
N GLN A 30 0.07 -5.19 -10.54
CA GLN A 30 0.62 -5.17 -11.89
C GLN A 30 -0.44 -4.86 -12.94
N TYR A 31 -1.68 -5.15 -12.64
CA TYR A 31 -2.78 -5.05 -13.60
C TYR A 31 -3.84 -4.07 -13.14
N ASP A 32 -4.86 -3.90 -13.99
CA ASP A 32 -6.03 -3.10 -13.70
C ASP A 32 -6.66 -3.45 -12.35
N PRO A 33 -7.08 -2.48 -11.56
CA PRO A 33 -7.12 -1.04 -11.84
C PRO A 33 -5.85 -0.27 -11.46
N TYR A 34 -4.85 -0.92 -10.94
CA TYR A 34 -3.72 -0.21 -10.33
C TYR A 34 -2.60 0.14 -11.31
N PHE A 35 -2.31 -0.73 -12.26
CA PHE A 35 -1.30 -0.52 -13.31
C PHE A 35 0.07 -0.07 -12.81
N VAL A 36 0.54 -0.64 -11.70
CA VAL A 36 1.89 -0.35 -11.23
C VAL A 36 2.93 -1.11 -12.06
N GLY A 37 2.52 -2.23 -12.66
CA GLY A 37 3.36 -3.01 -13.53
C GLY A 37 4.41 -3.84 -12.79
N TYR A 38 5.47 -4.18 -13.50
CA TYR A 38 6.53 -5.03 -12.94
C TYR A 38 7.33 -4.34 -11.84
N GLU A 39 7.17 -3.05 -11.68
CA GLU A 39 7.84 -2.29 -10.64
C GLU A 39 7.17 -2.40 -9.28
N ALA A 40 6.03 -3.11 -9.20
CA ALA A 40 5.27 -3.21 -7.96
C ALA A 40 6.12 -3.72 -6.79
N THR A 41 6.95 -4.75 -7.01
CA THR A 41 7.82 -5.29 -5.96
C THR A 41 8.81 -4.23 -5.45
N ALA A 42 9.39 -3.46 -6.38
CA ALA A 42 10.32 -2.38 -6.00
C ALA A 42 9.59 -1.30 -5.21
N ARG A 43 8.39 -0.93 -5.63
CA ARG A 43 7.60 0.10 -4.92
C ARG A 43 7.20 -0.39 -3.53
N MET A 44 6.88 -1.67 -3.38
CA MET A 44 6.57 -2.25 -2.07
C MET A 44 7.78 -2.18 -1.14
N SER A 45 8.97 -2.46 -1.66
CA SER A 45 10.21 -2.35 -0.87
C SER A 45 10.45 -0.92 -0.42
N GLU A 46 10.25 0.06 -1.30
CA GLU A 46 10.38 1.47 -0.94
C GLU A 46 9.40 1.87 0.14
N LEU A 47 8.16 1.39 0.05
CA LEU A 47 7.15 1.69 1.06
C LEU A 47 7.53 1.13 2.42
N ILE A 48 8.05 -0.08 2.47
CA ILE A 48 8.49 -0.69 3.72
C ILE A 48 9.60 0.13 4.36
N GLU A 49 10.55 0.60 3.58
CA GLU A 49 11.62 1.46 4.08
C GLU A 49 11.11 2.79 4.59
N LYS A 50 10.12 3.36 3.90
CA LYS A 50 9.56 4.67 4.27
C LYS A 50 8.63 4.58 5.47
N TYR A 51 7.91 3.50 5.61
CA TYR A 51 6.90 3.32 6.65
C TYR A 51 7.13 2.03 7.45
N PRO A 52 8.27 1.91 8.15
CA PRO A 52 8.61 0.64 8.81
C PRO A 52 7.66 0.25 9.95
N ASN A 53 6.93 1.21 10.50
CA ASN A 53 6.00 0.95 11.60
C ASN A 53 4.55 0.83 11.12
N LEU A 54 4.28 1.24 9.88
CA LEU A 54 2.94 1.20 9.31
C LEU A 54 2.71 -0.06 8.47
N LEU A 55 3.74 -0.52 7.80
CA LEU A 55 3.62 -1.62 6.85
C LEU A 55 4.34 -2.85 7.33
N ILE A 56 3.75 -4.01 7.03
CA ILE A 56 4.30 -5.30 7.39
C ILE A 56 4.66 -6.04 6.11
N ALA A 57 5.93 -6.41 6.00
CA ALA A 57 6.40 -7.20 4.87
C ALA A 57 6.26 -8.68 5.18
N GLY A 58 5.85 -9.45 4.19
CA GLY A 58 5.73 -10.90 4.34
C GLY A 58 6.02 -11.61 3.03
N LYS A 59 5.83 -12.90 3.07
CA LYS A 59 5.99 -13.75 1.88
C LYS A 59 4.89 -14.80 1.85
N ASP A 60 4.40 -15.06 0.65
CA ASP A 60 3.50 -16.17 0.39
C ASP A 60 4.14 -16.98 -0.74
N GLY A 61 4.89 -18.02 -0.36
CA GLY A 61 5.67 -18.78 -1.32
C GLY A 61 6.76 -17.91 -1.97
N ARG A 62 6.66 -17.71 -3.28
CA ARG A 62 7.60 -16.88 -4.04
C ARG A 62 7.22 -15.40 -4.04
N PHE A 63 6.04 -15.07 -3.60
CA PHE A 63 5.49 -13.74 -3.76
C PHE A 63 5.72 -12.91 -2.51
N ARG A 64 6.18 -11.69 -2.71
CA ARG A 64 6.21 -10.72 -1.62
C ARG A 64 4.81 -10.26 -1.32
N THR A 65 4.53 -10.11 -0.03
CA THR A 65 3.25 -9.57 0.42
C THR A 65 3.47 -8.31 1.23
N LEU A 66 2.43 -7.50 1.29
CA LEU A 66 2.43 -6.25 2.02
C LEU A 66 1.09 -6.12 2.72
N SER A 67 1.13 -5.69 3.95
CA SER A 67 -0.08 -5.47 4.74
C SER A 67 0.08 -4.26 5.63
N ILE A 68 -1.04 -3.79 6.16
CA ILE A 68 -1.07 -2.63 7.05
C ILE A 68 -1.03 -3.11 8.50
N ASN A 69 -0.24 -2.45 9.31
CA ASN A 69 -0.31 -2.61 10.76
C ASN A 69 -1.46 -1.76 11.28
N TRP A 70 -2.65 -2.36 11.34
CA TRP A 70 -3.86 -1.64 11.72
C TRP A 70 -3.86 -1.15 13.17
N ASN A 71 -2.89 -1.57 13.96
CA ASN A 71 -2.73 -1.06 15.33
C ASN A 71 -2.07 0.32 15.38
N ASN A 72 -1.43 0.73 14.30
CA ASN A 72 -0.79 2.04 14.21
C ASN A 72 -1.77 3.10 13.70
N GLU A 73 -2.81 3.37 14.49
CA GLU A 73 -3.90 4.25 14.09
C GLU A 73 -3.45 5.67 13.77
N LYS A 74 -2.47 6.18 14.50
CA LYS A 74 -1.98 7.54 14.30
C LYS A 74 -1.42 7.72 12.88
N GLU A 75 -0.53 6.82 12.48
CA GLU A 75 0.08 6.89 11.16
C GLU A 75 -0.92 6.61 10.06
N ILE A 76 -1.86 5.68 10.30
CA ILE A 76 -2.93 5.39 9.36
C ILE A 76 -3.75 6.65 9.09
N LYS A 77 -4.16 7.35 10.13
CA LYS A 77 -4.95 8.58 9.97
C LYS A 77 -4.19 9.66 9.24
N GLU A 78 -2.89 9.82 9.53
CA GLU A 78 -2.05 10.78 8.85
C GLU A 78 -1.96 10.50 7.35
N GLU A 79 -1.74 9.25 6.97
CA GLU A 79 -1.64 8.88 5.56
C GLU A 79 -2.98 8.94 4.84
N MET A 80 -4.06 8.57 5.50
CA MET A 80 -5.40 8.70 4.92
C MET A 80 -5.72 10.17 4.63
N LYS A 81 -5.35 11.06 5.54
CA LYS A 81 -5.54 12.49 5.35
C LYS A 81 -4.70 12.99 4.17
N ARG A 82 -3.45 12.57 4.09
CA ARG A 82 -2.56 12.97 2.99
C ARG A 82 -3.10 12.51 1.64
N LEU A 83 -3.69 11.32 1.59
CA LEU A 83 -4.20 10.73 0.36
C LEU A 83 -5.67 11.07 0.09
N ASN A 84 -6.25 11.97 0.90
CA ASN A 84 -7.65 12.37 0.77
C ASN A 84 -8.65 11.21 0.90
N ILE A 85 -8.34 10.29 1.81
CA ILE A 85 -9.23 9.18 2.13
C ILE A 85 -10.05 9.59 3.34
N ASN A 86 -11.36 9.64 3.19
CA ASN A 86 -12.27 10.07 4.26
C ASN A 86 -12.87 8.93 5.06
N GLU A 87 -12.69 7.72 4.62
CA GLU A 87 -13.22 6.54 5.28
C GLU A 87 -12.21 5.97 6.27
N TYR A 88 -12.70 5.75 7.49
CA TYR A 88 -11.90 5.08 8.48
C TYR A 88 -12.76 4.21 9.35
#